data_42b919a6788117bbc84b86b678345a19
#
_entry.id   42b919a6788117bbc84b86b678345a19
#
_cell.length_a   1.000
_cell.length_b   1.000
_cell.length_c   1.000
_cell.angle_alpha   90.00
_cell.angle_beta   90.00
_cell.angle_gamma   90.00
#
_symmetry.space_group_name_H-M   'P 1'
#
loop_
_entity.id
_entity.type
_entity.pdbx_description
1 polymer ?
#
loop_
_entity_poly.entity_id
_entity_poly.type
_entity_poly.pdbx_seq_one_letter_code
_entity_poly.pdbx_strand_id
1 'polypeptide(L)'
;MLKLAGEVDVYTCAFLREAIAKVAGAGNFCIAVDVQAVEFMDSSGLGVIVGAHKRLKGEEGELVLVSPNKQMRRILALTGLDQILTVHISVDEAIRS
;
A
#
# COMPACT_ATOMS: atom_id res chain seq x y z
N MET A 1 -9.58 -6.34 0.27
CA MET A 1 -8.75 -5.28 0.90
C MET A 1 -7.84 -5.89 1.95
N LEU A 2 -6.56 -5.55 1.90
CA LEU A 2 -5.60 -5.96 2.93
C LEU A 2 -5.57 -4.91 4.03
N LYS A 3 -5.69 -5.35 5.27
CA LYS A 3 -5.58 -4.45 6.44
C LYS A 3 -4.26 -4.71 7.14
N LEU A 4 -3.47 -3.67 7.30
CA LEU A 4 -2.20 -3.73 8.01
C LEU A 4 -2.31 -3.02 9.35
N ALA A 5 -1.49 -3.42 10.32
CA ALA A 5 -1.45 -2.81 11.63
C ALA A 5 -0.03 -2.84 12.19
N GLY A 6 0.24 -1.93 13.12
CA GLY A 6 1.51 -1.87 13.82
C GLY A 6 2.61 -1.23 13.00
N GLU A 7 3.81 -1.78 13.08
CA GLU A 7 4.98 -1.25 12.39
C GLU A 7 5.34 -2.10 11.18
N VAL A 8 5.67 -1.44 10.08
CA VAL A 8 6.15 -2.10 8.87
C VAL A 8 7.60 -1.66 8.65
N ASP A 9 8.53 -2.55 8.93
CA ASP A 9 9.96 -2.29 8.89
C ASP A 9 10.70 -3.38 8.11
N VAL A 10 12.03 -3.35 8.17
CA VAL A 10 12.87 -4.31 7.46
C VAL A 10 12.57 -5.77 7.89
N TYR A 11 12.12 -5.98 9.13
CA TYR A 11 11.82 -7.31 9.64
C TYR A 11 10.42 -7.80 9.25
N THR A 12 9.47 -6.90 9.12
CA THR A 12 8.07 -7.24 8.87
C THR A 12 7.64 -7.03 7.43
N CYS A 13 8.43 -6.34 6.61
CA CYS A 13 8.07 -6.05 5.22
C CYS A 13 7.91 -7.33 4.38
N ALA A 14 8.55 -8.43 4.76
CA ALA A 14 8.41 -9.72 4.07
C ALA A 14 6.97 -10.25 4.18
N PHE A 15 6.32 -10.05 5.32
CA PHE A 15 4.93 -10.45 5.52
C PHE A 15 4.00 -9.67 4.60
N LEU A 16 4.26 -8.38 4.46
CA LEU A 16 3.50 -7.53 3.54
C LEU A 16 3.67 -8.01 2.10
N ARG A 17 4.91 -8.29 1.71
CA ARG A 17 5.20 -8.78 0.37
C ARG A 17 4.48 -10.10 0.09
N GLU A 18 4.51 -11.03 1.03
CA GLU A 18 3.83 -12.31 0.88
C GLU A 18 2.31 -12.15 0.79
N ALA A 19 1.73 -11.26 1.61
CA ALA A 19 0.30 -11.01 1.60
C ALA A 19 -0.15 -10.45 0.25
N ILE A 20 0.59 -9.50 -0.29
CA ILE A 20 0.28 -8.92 -1.60
C ILE A 20 0.44 -9.97 -2.70
N ALA A 21 1.52 -10.75 -2.66
CA ALA A 21 1.77 -11.78 -3.67
C ALA A 21 0.66 -12.84 -3.66
N LYS A 22 0.15 -13.20 -2.48
CA LYS A 22 -0.92 -14.18 -2.34
C LYS A 22 -2.21 -13.68 -2.97
N VAL A 23 -2.57 -12.42 -2.73
CA VAL A 23 -3.78 -11.81 -3.31
C VAL A 23 -3.64 -11.70 -4.83
N ALA A 24 -2.49 -11.25 -5.31
CA ALA A 24 -2.22 -11.14 -6.74
C ALA A 24 -2.21 -12.52 -7.41
N GLY A 25 -1.65 -13.54 -6.73
CA GLY A 25 -1.61 -14.90 -7.24
C GLY A 25 -2.98 -15.52 -7.39
N ALA A 26 -3.99 -15.01 -6.69
CA ALA A 26 -5.37 -15.44 -6.85
C ALA A 26 -6.09 -14.70 -7.99
N GLY A 27 -5.38 -13.87 -8.76
CA GLY A 27 -5.95 -13.14 -9.91
C GLY A 27 -6.47 -11.75 -9.58
N ASN A 28 -6.23 -11.26 -8.37
CA ASN A 28 -6.68 -9.94 -7.94
C ASN A 28 -5.56 -8.93 -8.16
N PHE A 29 -5.60 -8.20 -9.27
CA PHE A 29 -4.57 -7.25 -9.64
C PHE A 29 -4.86 -5.81 -9.21
N CYS A 30 -6.05 -5.55 -8.67
CA CYS A 30 -6.39 -4.26 -8.06
C CYS A 30 -6.48 -4.49 -6.55
N ILE A 31 -5.46 -4.05 -5.82
CA ILE A 31 -5.34 -4.33 -4.39
C ILE A 31 -5.40 -3.03 -3.60
N ALA A 32 -6.35 -2.95 -2.67
CA ALA A 32 -6.44 -1.86 -1.72
C ALA A 32 -5.78 -2.29 -0.41
N VAL A 33 -4.86 -1.49 0.08
CA VAL A 33 -4.14 -1.74 1.33
C VAL A 33 -4.57 -0.69 2.34
N ASP A 34 -5.29 -1.10 3.37
CA ASP A 34 -5.73 -0.22 4.44
C ASP A 34 -4.61 -0.10 5.46
N VAL A 35 -4.09 1.11 5.59
CA VAL A 35 -2.96 1.40 6.48
C VAL A 35 -3.38 2.29 7.66
N GLN A 36 -4.68 2.36 7.94
CA GLN A 36 -5.20 3.19 9.05
C GLN A 36 -4.59 2.81 10.39
N ALA A 37 -4.36 1.52 10.64
CA ALA A 37 -3.82 1.02 11.89
C ALA A 37 -2.28 0.88 11.86
N VAL A 38 -1.62 1.32 10.80
CA VAL A 38 -0.16 1.32 10.73
C VAL A 38 0.37 2.52 11.48
N GLU A 39 1.18 2.27 12.51
CA GLU A 39 1.78 3.33 13.32
C GLU A 39 3.03 3.90 12.65
N PHE A 40 3.78 3.05 11.96
CA PHE A 40 5.04 3.44 11.34
C PHE A 40 5.34 2.53 10.15
N MET A 41 5.87 3.13 9.09
CA MET A 41 6.36 2.38 7.92
C MET A 41 7.65 3.03 7.45
N ASP A 42 8.73 2.25 7.39
CA ASP A 42 10.01 2.76 6.91
C ASP A 42 10.15 2.57 5.40
N SER A 43 11.34 2.91 4.88
CA SER A 43 11.61 2.81 3.45
C SER A 43 11.50 1.38 2.92
N SER A 44 11.74 0.37 3.77
CA SER A 44 11.61 -1.04 3.37
C SER A 44 10.16 -1.38 3.04
N GLY A 45 9.23 -0.94 3.89
CA GLY A 45 7.80 -1.13 3.66
C GLY A 45 7.31 -0.38 2.44
N LEU A 46 7.72 0.88 2.30
CA LEU A 46 7.37 1.69 1.14
C LEU A 46 7.92 1.07 -0.15
N GLY A 47 9.12 0.52 -0.11
CA GLY A 47 9.71 -0.16 -1.25
C GLY A 47 8.89 -1.36 -1.71
N VAL A 48 8.37 -2.14 -0.76
CA VAL A 48 7.50 -3.28 -1.08
C VAL A 48 6.22 -2.78 -1.77
N ILE A 49 5.62 -1.72 -1.24
CA ILE A 49 4.39 -1.15 -1.81
C ILE A 49 4.62 -0.64 -3.23
N VAL A 50 5.68 0.12 -3.44
CA VAL A 50 6.01 0.65 -4.77
C VAL A 50 6.30 -0.48 -5.75
N GLY A 51 7.08 -1.47 -5.34
CA GLY A 51 7.40 -2.62 -6.17
C GLY A 51 6.16 -3.42 -6.56
N ALA A 52 5.25 -3.62 -5.60
CA ALA A 52 3.99 -4.29 -5.85
C ALA A 52 3.11 -3.50 -6.82
N HIS A 53 3.05 -2.18 -6.64
CA HIS A 53 2.27 -1.33 -7.53
C HIS A 53 2.77 -1.43 -8.98
N LYS A 54 4.07 -1.38 -9.18
CA LYS A 54 4.67 -1.51 -10.51
C LYS A 54 4.33 -2.86 -11.16
N ARG A 55 4.38 -3.92 -10.37
CA ARG A 55 4.03 -5.26 -10.84
C ARG A 55 2.57 -5.34 -11.25
N LEU A 56 1.68 -4.79 -10.43
CA LEU A 56 0.25 -4.79 -10.72
C LEU A 56 -0.09 -3.94 -11.95
N LYS A 57 0.63 -2.84 -12.16
CA LYS A 57 0.45 -2.03 -13.37
C LYS A 57 0.80 -2.83 -14.63
N GLY A 58 1.77 -3.71 -14.56
CA GLY A 58 2.10 -4.61 -15.67
C GLY A 58 0.96 -5.58 -16.02
N GLU A 59 0.06 -5.84 -15.08
CA GLU A 59 -1.12 -6.68 -15.26
C GLU A 59 -2.41 -5.85 -15.40
N GLU A 60 -2.28 -4.58 -15.76
CA GLU A 60 -3.39 -3.63 -15.89
C GLU A 60 -4.14 -3.41 -14.58
N GLY A 61 -3.47 -3.62 -13.46
CA GLY A 61 -4.02 -3.38 -12.14
C GLY A 61 -3.39 -2.19 -11.44
N GLU A 62 -3.62 -2.07 -10.16
CA GLU A 62 -2.97 -1.04 -9.35
C GLU A 62 -3.04 -1.39 -7.87
N LEU A 63 -2.16 -0.76 -7.10
CA LEU A 63 -2.21 -0.81 -5.65
C LEU A 63 -2.69 0.55 -5.15
N VAL A 64 -3.66 0.51 -4.25
CA VAL A 64 -4.26 1.70 -3.66
C VAL A 64 -3.99 1.71 -2.16
N LEU A 65 -3.48 2.82 -1.63
CA LEU A 65 -3.34 3.00 -0.20
C LEU A 65 -4.59 3.66 0.36
N VAL A 66 -5.09 3.14 1.47
CA VAL A 66 -6.32 3.64 2.08
C VAL A 66 -6.03 4.09 3.51
N SER A 67 -6.45 5.29 3.85
CA SER A 67 -6.37 5.89 5.18
C SER A 67 -4.95 6.00 5.75
N PRO A 68 -3.95 6.50 4.98
CA PRO A 68 -2.64 6.73 5.57
C PRO A 68 -2.71 7.80 6.64
N ASN A 69 -1.93 7.62 7.72
CA ASN A 69 -1.88 8.62 8.77
C ASN A 69 -1.11 9.87 8.28
N LYS A 70 -1.13 10.92 9.09
CA LYS A 70 -0.53 12.20 8.72
C LYS A 70 0.96 12.08 8.39
N GLN A 71 1.69 11.30 9.19
CA GLN A 71 3.12 11.09 8.99
C GLN A 71 3.39 10.37 7.67
N MET A 72 2.62 9.34 7.38
CA MET A 72 2.76 8.58 6.13
C MET A 72 2.43 9.45 4.92
N ARG A 73 1.38 10.27 5.01
CA ARG A 73 1.02 11.19 3.92
C ARG A 73 2.13 12.20 3.65
N ARG A 74 2.79 12.67 4.71
CA ARG A 74 3.93 13.59 4.58
C ARG A 74 5.08 12.92 3.83
N ILE A 75 5.42 11.67 4.19
CA ILE A 75 6.49 10.92 3.53
C ILE A 75 6.14 10.68 2.06
N LEU A 76 4.91 10.32 1.77
CA LEU A 76 4.47 10.10 0.40
C LEU A 76 4.60 11.38 -0.43
N ALA A 77 4.24 12.53 0.14
CA ALA A 77 4.35 13.81 -0.55
C ALA A 77 5.81 14.20 -0.78
N LEU A 78 6.66 14.04 0.25
CA LEU A 78 8.08 14.42 0.16
C LEU A 78 8.85 13.56 -0.84
N THR A 79 8.48 12.30 -0.99
CA THR A 79 9.14 11.37 -1.91
C THR A 79 8.52 11.36 -3.30
N GLY A 80 7.41 12.05 -3.49
CA GLY A 80 6.67 12.03 -4.76
C GLY A 80 5.87 10.77 -4.99
N LEU A 81 5.81 9.86 -4.03
CA LEU A 81 5.09 8.59 -4.18
C LEU A 81 3.58 8.79 -4.30
N ASP A 82 3.05 9.87 -3.77
CA ASP A 82 1.62 10.21 -3.92
C ASP A 82 1.24 10.52 -5.37
N GLN A 83 2.22 10.80 -6.23
CA GLN A 83 2.01 10.98 -7.66
C GLN A 83 2.01 9.65 -8.41
N ILE A 84 2.59 8.62 -7.82
CA ILE A 84 2.71 7.29 -8.42
C ILE A 84 1.60 6.38 -7.94
N LEU A 85 1.35 6.40 -6.62
CA LEU A 85 0.36 5.55 -5.97
C LEU A 85 -0.98 6.27 -5.89
N THR A 86 -2.08 5.51 -5.99
CA THR A 86 -3.40 6.05 -5.71
C THR A 86 -3.61 6.01 -4.20
N VAL A 87 -3.99 7.14 -3.62
CA VAL A 87 -4.19 7.27 -2.17
C VAL A 87 -5.60 7.75 -1.91
N HIS A 88 -6.35 7.02 -1.09
CA HIS A 88 -7.66 7.42 -0.61
C HIS A 88 -7.61 7.75 0.87
N ILE A 89 -8.27 8.82 1.28
CA ILE A 89 -8.24 9.30 2.65
C ILE A 89 -8.99 8.36 3.58
N SER A 90 -10.01 7.70 3.07
CA SER A 90 -10.86 6.82 3.87
C SER A 90 -11.29 5.59 3.09
N VAL A 91 -11.76 4.57 3.82
CA VAL A 91 -12.31 3.36 3.21
C VAL A 91 -13.53 3.71 2.36
N ASP A 92 -14.37 4.63 2.83
CA ASP A 92 -15.56 5.06 2.08
C ASP A 92 -15.18 5.67 0.73
N GLU A 93 -14.14 6.51 0.71
CA GLU A 93 -13.64 7.09 -0.53
C GLU A 93 -13.15 6.01 -1.49
N ALA A 94 -12.42 5.01 -0.98
CA ALA A 94 -11.92 3.91 -1.79
C ALA A 94 -13.05 3.09 -2.40
N ILE A 95 -14.12 2.85 -1.64
CA ILE A 95 -15.27 2.08 -2.10
C ILE A 95 -16.05 2.83 -3.18
N ARG A 96 -16.14 4.15 -3.08
CA ARG A 96 -16.87 4.98 -4.01
C ARG A 96 -16.14 5.28 -5.32
N SER A 97 -14.85 5.00 -5.36
CA SER A 97 -14.00 5.31 -6.51
C SER A 97 -14.19 4.38 -7.70
#